data_df593220f09d40ee47dfd88cc007375d
#
_entry.id   df593220f09d40ee47dfd88cc007375d
#
_cell.length_a   1.000
_cell.length_b   1.000
_cell.length_c   1.000
_cell.angle_alpha   90.00
_cell.angle_beta   90.00
_cell.angle_gamma   90.00
#
_symmetry.space_group_name_H-M   'P 1'
#
loop_
_entity.id
_entity.type
_entity.pdbx_description
1 polymer ?
#
loop_
_entity_poly.entity_id
_entity_poly.type
_entity_poly.pdbx_seq_one_letter_code
_entity_poly.pdbx_strand_id
1 'polypeptide(L)'
;MASPQMVMYDEEFRQINIVIDKLLREANAKVIFLVDKNGQLISGVGEVERFDTTSLASLTAGNIAATGGLAKLIGEKEFSILFHEGERDNIHISLVAQRVILVVIFDDRSSLGLVRLRVKKASAELEKTFEVLLRKSEEERGSLSSRFDSPFAEITDEDIDSLFSE
;
A
#
# COMPACT_ATOMS: atom_id res chain seq x y z
N MET A 1 -4.70 -17.34 -4.72
CA MET A 1 -3.31 -17.07 -4.32
C MET A 1 -3.27 -15.86 -3.41
N ALA A 2 -2.77 -16.04 -2.21
CA ALA A 2 -2.51 -14.89 -1.35
C ALA A 2 -1.42 -14.02 -1.98
N SER A 3 -1.69 -12.73 -2.14
CA SER A 3 -0.65 -11.79 -2.50
C SER A 3 0.46 -11.86 -1.45
N PRO A 4 1.73 -11.80 -1.86
CA PRO A 4 2.81 -11.83 -0.89
C PRO A 4 2.65 -10.67 0.09
N GLN A 5 2.63 -10.98 1.36
CA GLN A 5 2.66 -9.96 2.41
C GLN A 5 3.96 -9.16 2.25
N MET A 6 3.80 -7.85 2.19
CA MET A 6 4.94 -6.94 2.16
C MET A 6 5.57 -6.92 3.54
N VAL A 7 6.83 -7.34 3.62
CA VAL A 7 7.58 -7.26 4.87
C VAL A 7 8.09 -5.83 5.03
N MET A 8 7.73 -5.21 6.14
CA MET A 8 8.15 -3.85 6.46
C MET A 8 9.40 -3.88 7.32
N TYR A 9 10.50 -3.35 6.81
CA TYR A 9 11.75 -3.20 7.54
C TYR A 9 11.77 -1.88 8.30
N ASP A 10 12.42 -1.83 9.45
CA ASP A 10 12.43 -0.66 10.34
C ASP A 10 12.94 0.61 9.67
N GLU A 11 13.96 0.50 8.84
CA GLU A 11 14.53 1.64 8.12
C GLU A 11 13.56 2.22 7.09
N GLU A 12 12.95 1.37 6.29
CA GLU A 12 12.00 1.77 5.27
C GLU A 12 10.70 2.26 5.90
N PHE A 13 10.26 1.67 6.99
CA PHE A 13 9.12 2.15 7.77
C PHE A 13 9.38 3.56 8.30
N ARG A 14 10.59 3.82 8.78
CA ARG A 14 11.00 5.16 9.21
C ARG A 14 10.99 6.16 8.05
N GLN A 15 11.50 5.77 6.88
CA GLN A 15 11.48 6.60 5.67
C GLN A 15 10.05 6.95 5.25
N ILE A 16 9.15 5.97 5.26
CA ILE A 16 7.74 6.16 4.97
C ILE A 16 7.12 7.19 5.92
N ASN A 17 7.37 7.05 7.21
CA ASN A 17 6.85 7.97 8.22
C ASN A 17 7.39 9.39 8.06
N ILE A 18 8.64 9.56 7.68
CA ILE A 18 9.23 10.87 7.38
C ILE A 18 8.50 11.52 6.20
N VAL A 19 8.24 10.77 5.14
CA VAL A 19 7.57 11.28 3.95
C VAL A 19 6.14 11.70 4.25
N ILE A 20 5.36 10.86 4.92
CA ILE A 20 3.96 11.18 5.21
C ILE A 20 3.82 12.28 6.27
N ASP A 21 4.73 12.37 7.22
CA ASP A 21 4.75 13.47 8.21
C ASP A 21 5.06 14.81 7.54
N LYS A 22 6.00 14.82 6.62
CA LYS A 22 6.31 16.00 5.79
C LYS A 22 5.11 16.39 4.93
N LEU A 23 4.45 15.40 4.30
CA LEU A 23 3.25 15.63 3.50
C LEU A 23 2.13 16.25 4.34
N LEU A 24 1.92 15.75 5.56
CA LEU A 24 0.92 16.27 6.48
C LEU A 24 1.11 17.78 6.70
N ARG A 25 2.33 18.19 6.96
CA ARG A 25 2.67 19.61 7.21
C ARG A 25 2.59 20.46 5.95
N GLU A 26 3.18 20.01 4.85
CA GLU A 26 3.23 20.76 3.61
C GLU A 26 1.87 20.90 2.93
N ALA A 27 1.03 19.88 3.02
CA ALA A 27 -0.32 19.89 2.48
C ALA A 27 -1.34 20.52 3.42
N ASN A 28 -0.93 20.86 4.64
CA ASN A 28 -1.82 21.35 5.70
C ASN A 28 -3.03 20.43 5.90
N ALA A 29 -2.76 19.12 5.88
CA ALA A 29 -3.76 18.09 6.03
C ALA A 29 -4.07 17.82 7.50
N LYS A 30 -5.23 17.24 7.74
CA LYS A 30 -5.72 16.88 9.06
C LYS A 30 -5.14 15.55 9.53
N VAL A 31 -5.16 14.57 8.65
CA VAL A 31 -4.66 13.22 8.90
C VAL A 31 -4.28 12.56 7.59
N ILE A 32 -3.27 11.72 7.63
CA ILE A 32 -2.83 10.91 6.49
C ILE A 32 -2.72 9.47 6.93
N PHE A 33 -3.22 8.56 6.09
CA PHE A 33 -3.10 7.12 6.29
C PHE A 33 -2.46 6.47 5.07
N LEU A 34 -1.65 5.46 5.33
CA LEU A 34 -1.21 4.52 4.31
C LEU A 34 -1.84 3.17 4.59
N VAL A 35 -2.49 2.62 3.58
CA VAL A 35 -3.25 1.37 3.67
C VAL A 35 -2.79 0.46 2.55
N ASP A 36 -2.65 -0.84 2.81
CA ASP A 36 -2.41 -1.79 1.74
C ASP A 36 -3.71 -2.17 1.00
N LYS A 37 -3.59 -2.80 -0.16
CA LYS A 37 -4.75 -3.21 -0.95
C LYS A 37 -5.63 -4.26 -0.25
N ASN A 38 -5.11 -4.93 0.75
CA ASN A 38 -5.86 -5.92 1.54
C ASN A 38 -6.67 -5.29 2.66
N GLY A 39 -6.55 -3.99 2.87
CA GLY A 39 -7.30 -3.26 3.88
C GLY A 39 -6.62 -3.19 5.24
N GLN A 40 -5.30 -3.38 5.29
CA GLN A 40 -4.52 -3.24 6.51
C GLN A 40 -3.83 -1.88 6.57
N LEU A 41 -3.89 -1.25 7.72
CA LEU A 41 -3.20 0.01 7.97
C LEU A 41 -1.69 -0.21 8.05
N ILE A 42 -0.94 0.51 7.23
CA ILE A 42 0.52 0.50 7.27
C ILE A 42 1.04 1.55 8.24
N SER A 43 0.55 2.78 8.13
CA SER A 43 0.95 3.90 8.97
C SER A 43 -0.09 5.02 8.94
N GLY A 44 -0.04 5.90 9.93
CA GLY A 44 -0.88 7.09 9.99
C GLY A 44 -0.19 8.20 10.74
N VAL A 45 -0.45 9.44 10.35
CA VAL A 45 0.07 10.67 10.99
C VAL A 45 -1.03 11.72 11.08
N GLY A 46 -0.90 12.61 12.05
CA GLY A 46 -1.88 13.65 12.32
C GLY A 46 -2.93 13.21 13.33
N GLU A 47 -4.18 13.60 13.13
CA GLU A 47 -5.29 13.33 14.05
C GLU A 47 -5.82 11.89 13.97
N VAL A 48 -4.93 10.91 13.98
CA VAL A 48 -5.24 9.47 13.81
C VAL A 48 -6.25 8.97 14.86
N GLU A 49 -6.14 9.45 16.08
CA GLU A 49 -6.95 9.00 17.23
C GLU A 49 -8.45 9.29 17.08
N ARG A 50 -8.83 10.22 16.20
CA ARG A 50 -10.22 10.56 15.95
C ARG A 50 -10.93 9.59 15.02
N PHE A 51 -10.22 8.63 14.45
CA PHE A 51 -10.74 7.74 13.42
C PHE A 51 -10.67 6.28 13.86
N ASP A 52 -11.69 5.52 13.48
CA ASP A 52 -11.64 4.06 13.50
C ASP A 52 -10.75 3.61 12.34
N THR A 53 -9.49 3.38 12.62
CA THR A 53 -8.47 3.07 11.61
C THR A 53 -8.71 1.73 10.92
N THR A 54 -9.27 0.75 11.62
CA THR A 54 -9.59 -0.56 11.06
C THR A 54 -10.71 -0.44 10.01
N SER A 55 -11.79 0.23 10.34
CA SER A 55 -12.90 0.47 9.42
C SER A 55 -12.47 1.34 8.23
N LEU A 56 -11.70 2.39 8.49
CA LEU A 56 -11.21 3.28 7.45
C LEU A 56 -10.34 2.52 6.45
N ALA A 57 -9.41 1.71 6.91
CA ALA A 57 -8.52 0.91 6.06
C ALA A 57 -9.31 -0.07 5.20
N SER A 58 -10.26 -0.80 5.79
CA SER A 58 -11.09 -1.77 5.07
C SER A 58 -11.99 -1.10 4.02
N LEU A 59 -12.64 0.00 4.37
CA LEU A 59 -13.52 0.73 3.46
C LEU A 59 -12.74 1.39 2.33
N THR A 60 -11.54 1.89 2.61
CA THR A 60 -10.67 2.48 1.58
C THR A 60 -10.23 1.43 0.57
N ALA A 61 -9.81 0.27 1.02
CA ALA A 61 -9.44 -0.84 0.14
C ALA A 61 -10.63 -1.29 -0.71
N GLY A 62 -11.83 -1.38 -0.11
CA GLY A 62 -13.07 -1.71 -0.80
C GLY A 62 -13.44 -0.66 -1.86
N ASN A 63 -13.24 0.61 -1.57
CA ASN A 63 -13.47 1.71 -2.51
C ASN A 63 -12.57 1.58 -3.75
N ILE A 64 -11.28 1.33 -3.55
CA ILE A 64 -10.32 1.12 -4.64
C ILE A 64 -10.72 -0.11 -5.48
N ALA A 65 -11.10 -1.21 -4.83
CA ALA A 65 -11.53 -2.42 -5.54
C ALA A 65 -12.80 -2.18 -6.37
N ALA A 66 -13.78 -1.50 -5.81
CA ALA A 66 -15.05 -1.19 -6.49
C ALA A 66 -14.82 -0.26 -7.69
N THR A 67 -14.03 0.79 -7.53
CA THR A 67 -13.73 1.73 -8.61
C THR A 67 -12.84 1.12 -9.69
N GLY A 68 -11.99 0.15 -9.33
CA GLY A 68 -11.23 -0.65 -10.28
C GLY A 68 -12.15 -1.46 -11.22
N GLY A 69 -13.23 -2.02 -10.67
CA GLY A 69 -14.27 -2.68 -11.47
C GLY A 69 -14.96 -1.71 -12.41
N LEU A 70 -15.30 -0.52 -11.93
CA LEU A 70 -15.92 0.53 -12.76
C LEU A 70 -14.98 0.99 -13.88
N ALA A 71 -13.69 1.13 -13.61
CA ALA A 71 -12.68 1.49 -14.59
C ALA A 71 -12.68 0.52 -15.78
N LYS A 72 -12.73 -0.77 -15.51
CA LYS A 72 -12.77 -1.82 -16.54
C LYS A 72 -13.99 -1.70 -17.44
N LEU A 73 -15.14 -1.32 -16.91
CA LEU A 73 -16.37 -1.14 -17.67
C LEU A 73 -16.27 -0.02 -18.71
N ILE A 74 -15.46 0.99 -18.45
CA ILE A 74 -15.28 2.13 -19.37
C ILE A 74 -13.99 2.05 -20.20
N GLY A 75 -13.29 0.93 -20.11
CA GLY A 75 -12.05 0.71 -20.88
C GLY A 75 -10.80 1.30 -20.27
N GLU A 76 -10.86 1.72 -19.01
CA GLU A 76 -9.69 2.18 -18.26
C GLU A 76 -9.02 1.03 -17.52
N LYS A 77 -7.72 1.11 -17.32
CA LYS A 77 -6.99 0.10 -16.54
C LYS A 77 -7.31 0.24 -15.06
N GLU A 78 -7.26 1.46 -14.55
CA GLU A 78 -7.38 1.75 -13.13
C GLU A 78 -7.58 3.25 -12.92
N PHE A 79 -8.31 3.60 -11.87
CA PHE A 79 -8.33 4.97 -11.39
C PHE A 79 -7.27 5.13 -10.30
N SER A 80 -6.22 5.87 -10.61
CA SER A 80 -5.11 6.09 -9.67
C SER A 80 -5.40 7.15 -8.62
N ILE A 81 -6.38 8.00 -8.85
CA ILE A 81 -6.76 9.10 -7.96
C ILE A 81 -8.27 9.15 -7.83
N LEU A 82 -8.75 9.22 -6.58
CA LEU A 82 -10.14 9.42 -6.22
C LEU A 82 -10.24 10.62 -5.29
N PHE A 83 -11.24 11.46 -5.51
CA PHE A 83 -11.48 12.62 -4.67
C PHE A 83 -12.93 12.63 -4.21
N HIS A 84 -13.14 12.74 -2.89
CA HIS A 84 -14.44 12.85 -2.27
C HIS A 84 -14.55 14.18 -1.54
N GLU A 85 -15.47 15.02 -1.99
CA GLU A 85 -15.75 16.30 -1.37
C GLU A 85 -16.91 16.19 -0.39
N GLY A 86 -16.65 16.54 0.87
CA GLY A 86 -17.66 16.62 1.91
C GLY A 86 -17.99 18.09 2.24
N GLU A 87 -18.90 18.31 3.16
CA GLU A 87 -19.24 19.67 3.61
C GLU A 87 -18.08 20.33 4.38
N ARG A 88 -17.34 19.57 5.16
CA ARG A 88 -16.24 20.04 6.01
C ARG A 88 -14.93 19.39 5.64
N ASP A 89 -14.92 18.07 5.57
CA ASP A 89 -13.73 17.28 5.31
C ASP A 89 -13.78 16.67 3.92
N ASN A 90 -12.62 16.64 3.29
CA ASN A 90 -12.43 16.07 1.98
C ASN A 90 -11.43 14.92 2.07
N ILE A 91 -11.58 13.94 1.21
CA ILE A 91 -10.68 12.79 1.16
C ILE A 91 -10.05 12.69 -0.23
N HIS A 92 -8.73 12.75 -0.28
CA HIS A 92 -7.95 12.48 -1.47
C HIS A 92 -7.32 11.10 -1.34
N ILE A 93 -7.64 10.20 -2.25
CA ILE A 93 -7.13 8.83 -2.27
C ILE A 93 -6.28 8.67 -3.52
N SER A 94 -5.05 8.19 -3.36
CA SER A 94 -4.17 7.90 -4.47
C SER A 94 -3.51 6.54 -4.30
N LEU A 95 -3.29 5.88 -5.43
CA LEU A 95 -2.60 4.59 -5.47
C LEU A 95 -1.11 4.85 -5.69
N VAL A 96 -0.27 4.31 -4.81
CA VAL A 96 1.18 4.45 -4.86
C VAL A 96 1.80 3.10 -5.18
N ALA A 97 2.67 3.06 -6.18
CA ALA A 97 3.37 1.84 -6.61
C ALA A 97 2.43 0.67 -6.92
N GLN A 98 1.17 0.94 -7.26
CA GLN A 98 0.12 -0.03 -7.54
C GLN A 98 -0.20 -1.01 -6.38
N ARG A 99 0.29 -0.74 -5.19
CA ARG A 99 0.16 -1.64 -4.03
C ARG A 99 -0.35 -0.98 -2.76
N VAL A 100 -0.11 0.31 -2.63
CA VAL A 100 -0.37 1.05 -1.40
C VAL A 100 -1.32 2.20 -1.70
N ILE A 101 -2.22 2.44 -0.79
CA ILE A 101 -3.24 3.48 -0.90
C ILE A 101 -2.89 4.61 0.08
N LEU A 102 -2.68 5.79 -0.47
CA LEU A 102 -2.41 7.01 0.31
C LEU A 102 -3.71 7.78 0.48
N VAL A 103 -4.14 7.93 1.72
CA VAL A 103 -5.38 8.63 2.08
C VAL A 103 -5.03 9.93 2.78
N VAL A 104 -5.45 11.05 2.21
CA VAL A 104 -5.24 12.38 2.78
C VAL A 104 -6.59 13.01 3.09
N ILE A 105 -6.84 13.29 4.37
CA ILE A 105 -8.05 13.96 4.82
C ILE A 105 -7.70 15.41 5.16
N PHE A 106 -8.40 16.33 4.57
CA PHE A 106 -8.16 17.76 4.74
C PHE A 106 -9.47 18.56 4.78
N ASP A 107 -9.41 19.72 5.36
CA ASP A 107 -10.54 20.65 5.48
C ASP A 107 -10.22 21.98 4.80
N ASP A 108 -10.96 23.04 5.14
CA ASP A 108 -10.83 24.37 4.56
C ASP A 108 -9.48 25.08 4.84
N ARG A 109 -8.67 24.52 5.75
CA ARG A 109 -7.30 24.99 6.00
C ARG A 109 -6.35 24.66 4.85
N SER A 110 -6.77 23.78 3.96
CA SER A 110 -6.02 23.38 2.77
C SER A 110 -6.89 23.55 1.52
N SER A 111 -6.38 23.08 0.39
CA SER A 111 -7.11 23.07 -0.88
C SER A 111 -6.78 21.83 -1.69
N LEU A 112 -7.68 21.45 -2.57
CA LEU A 112 -7.45 20.31 -3.48
C LEU A 112 -6.18 20.51 -4.32
N GLY A 113 -5.96 21.73 -4.80
CA GLY A 113 -4.76 22.06 -5.60
C GLY A 113 -3.46 21.83 -4.84
N LEU A 114 -3.40 22.31 -3.58
CA LEU A 114 -2.23 22.12 -2.72
C LEU A 114 -2.03 20.63 -2.38
N VAL A 115 -3.09 19.93 -2.01
CA VAL A 115 -3.04 18.50 -1.69
C VAL A 115 -2.56 17.70 -2.90
N ARG A 116 -3.10 17.94 -4.09
CA ARG A 116 -2.67 17.27 -5.32
C ARG A 116 -1.19 17.46 -5.61
N LEU A 117 -0.71 18.71 -5.48
CA LEU A 117 0.69 19.04 -5.73
C LEU A 117 1.61 18.29 -4.76
N ARG A 118 1.29 18.33 -3.49
CA ARG A 118 2.11 17.71 -2.45
C ARG A 118 2.03 16.19 -2.47
N VAL A 119 0.86 15.63 -2.75
CA VAL A 119 0.67 14.18 -2.90
C VAL A 119 1.49 13.65 -4.07
N LYS A 120 1.51 14.35 -5.20
CA LYS A 120 2.30 13.93 -6.36
C LYS A 120 3.79 13.80 -6.01
N LYS A 121 4.34 14.75 -5.28
CA LYS A 121 5.73 14.74 -4.82
C LYS A 121 5.97 13.61 -3.81
N ALA A 122 5.11 13.49 -2.81
CA ALA A 122 5.22 12.46 -1.78
C ALA A 122 5.07 11.05 -2.38
N SER A 123 4.17 10.87 -3.35
CA SER A 123 3.98 9.59 -4.04
C SER A 123 5.25 9.14 -4.75
N ALA A 124 5.97 10.05 -5.40
CA ALA A 124 7.25 9.72 -6.05
C ALA A 124 8.30 9.26 -5.04
N GLU A 125 8.38 9.92 -3.88
CA GLU A 125 9.29 9.53 -2.80
C GLU A 125 8.91 8.17 -2.18
N LEU A 126 7.62 7.95 -1.93
CA LEU A 126 7.10 6.69 -1.40
C LEU A 126 7.33 5.53 -2.36
N GLU A 127 7.13 5.78 -3.65
CA GLU A 127 7.34 4.77 -4.69
C GLU A 127 8.76 4.20 -4.67
N LYS A 128 9.76 5.07 -4.52
CA LYS A 128 11.17 4.66 -4.37
C LYS A 128 11.39 3.79 -3.15
N THR A 129 10.80 4.17 -2.02
CA THR A 129 10.93 3.41 -0.77
C THR A 129 10.29 2.03 -0.88
N PHE A 130 9.10 1.95 -1.49
CA PHE A 130 8.42 0.67 -1.70
C PHE A 130 9.14 -0.23 -2.71
N GLU A 131 9.78 0.32 -3.72
CA GLU A 131 10.64 -0.44 -4.64
C GLU A 131 11.81 -1.10 -3.90
N VAL A 132 12.45 -0.38 -2.99
CA VAL A 132 13.53 -0.92 -2.15
C VAL A 132 13.01 -2.04 -1.25
N LEU A 133 11.85 -1.85 -0.63
CA LEU A 133 11.20 -2.89 0.20
C LEU A 133 10.92 -4.16 -0.58
N LEU A 134 10.39 -4.02 -1.79
CA LEU A 134 10.09 -5.16 -2.66
C LEU A 134 11.35 -5.91 -3.05
N ARG A 135 12.42 -5.22 -3.40
CA ARG A 135 13.71 -5.84 -3.71
C ARG A 135 14.28 -6.61 -2.54
N LYS A 136 14.29 -6.04 -1.35
CA LYS A 136 14.75 -6.71 -0.12
C LYS A 136 13.92 -7.95 0.19
N SER A 137 12.61 -7.86 0.03
CA SER A 137 11.69 -8.96 0.25
C SER A 137 11.94 -10.11 -0.74
N GLU A 138 12.19 -9.80 -2.01
CA GLU A 138 12.52 -10.79 -3.05
C GLU A 138 13.88 -11.44 -2.80
N GLU A 139 14.88 -10.67 -2.42
CA GLU A 139 16.21 -11.18 -2.07
C GLU A 139 16.16 -12.15 -0.88
N GLU A 140 15.40 -11.81 0.15
CA GLU A 140 15.21 -12.71 1.31
C GLU A 140 14.47 -13.99 0.93
N ARG A 141 13.46 -13.90 0.09
CA ARG A 141 12.75 -15.09 -0.43
C ARG A 141 13.66 -15.96 -1.27
N GLY A 142 14.45 -15.36 -2.16
CA GLY A 142 15.46 -16.06 -2.95
C GLY A 142 16.48 -16.75 -2.07
N SER A 143 16.95 -16.07 -1.04
CA SER A 143 17.89 -16.62 -0.05
C SER A 143 17.27 -17.76 0.77
N LEU A 144 16.00 -17.60 1.20
CA LEU A 144 15.29 -18.65 1.94
C LEU A 144 14.97 -19.85 1.05
N SER A 145 14.52 -19.63 -0.18
CA SER A 145 14.24 -20.72 -1.11
C SER A 145 15.51 -21.47 -1.46
N SER A 146 16.64 -20.80 -1.65
CA SER A 146 17.93 -21.47 -1.90
C SER A 146 18.43 -22.27 -0.70
N ARG A 147 18.09 -21.85 0.53
CA ARG A 147 18.41 -22.61 1.75
C ARG A 147 17.50 -23.81 1.96
N PHE A 148 16.25 -23.74 1.53
CA PHE A 148 15.27 -24.81 1.65
C PHE A 148 15.24 -25.74 0.44
N ASP A 149 15.70 -25.31 -0.73
CA ASP A 149 15.77 -26.11 -1.95
C ASP A 149 16.79 -27.24 -1.89
N SER A 150 17.80 -27.09 -1.04
CA SER A 150 18.92 -28.04 -0.97
C SER A 150 18.53 -29.47 -0.54
N PRO A 151 17.59 -29.73 0.43
CA PRO A 151 17.16 -31.09 0.72
C PRO A 151 15.93 -31.58 -0.05
N PHE A 152 15.17 -30.68 -0.68
CA PHE A 152 13.92 -31.03 -1.35
C PHE A 152 13.93 -30.89 -2.88
N ALA A 153 14.94 -30.21 -3.44
CA ALA A 153 15.07 -29.99 -4.87
C ALA A 153 15.35 -31.28 -5.68
N GLU A 154 15.77 -32.34 -5.01
CA GLU A 154 16.04 -33.63 -5.61
C GLU A 154 14.88 -34.64 -5.49
N ILE A 155 13.78 -34.26 -4.82
CA ILE A 155 12.61 -35.11 -4.73
C ILE A 155 11.79 -34.96 -6.03
N THR A 156 11.84 -35.98 -6.86
CA THR A 156 11.07 -36.08 -8.09
C THR A 156 9.74 -36.79 -7.82
N ASP A 157 8.80 -36.69 -8.76
CA ASP A 157 7.53 -37.40 -8.71
C ASP A 157 7.77 -38.93 -8.64
N GLU A 158 8.84 -39.44 -9.25
CA GLU A 158 9.26 -40.86 -9.15
C GLU A 158 9.64 -41.22 -7.70
N ASP A 159 10.29 -40.33 -6.98
CA ASP A 159 10.64 -40.55 -5.57
C ASP A 159 9.40 -40.61 -4.67
N ILE A 160 8.39 -39.80 -4.98
CA ILE A 160 7.10 -39.80 -4.29
C ILE A 160 6.34 -41.11 -4.60
N ASP A 161 6.31 -41.52 -5.88
CA ASP A 161 5.66 -42.77 -6.31
C ASP A 161 6.33 -43.99 -5.71
N SER A 162 7.65 -43.98 -5.56
CA SER A 162 8.39 -45.10 -4.93
C SER A 162 8.09 -45.24 -3.43
N LEU A 163 7.70 -44.17 -2.75
CA LEU A 163 7.30 -44.22 -1.33
C LEU A 163 5.92 -44.85 -1.12
N PHE A 164 5.07 -44.85 -2.14
CA PHE A 164 3.70 -45.37 -2.09
C PHE A 164 3.52 -46.68 -2.85
N SER A 165 4.52 -47.16 -3.61
CA SER A 165 4.50 -48.48 -4.25
C SER A 165 5.17 -49.51 -3.35
N GLU A 166 4.39 -50.47 -2.87
CA GLU A 166 4.94 -51.70 -2.24
C GLU A 166 5.52 -52.63 -3.31
#